data_5a0c90addb23f3bcc5da9fcebe5fcb46
#
_entry.id   5a0c90addb23f3bcc5da9fcebe5fcb46
#
_cell.length_a   1.000
_cell.length_b   1.000
_cell.length_c   1.000
_cell.angle_alpha   90.00
_cell.angle_beta   90.00
_cell.angle_gamma   90.00
#
_symmetry.space_group_name_H-M   'P 1'
#
loop_
_entity.id
_entity.type
_entity.pdbx_description
1 polymer ?
#
loop_
_entity_poly.entity_id
_entity_poly.type
_entity_poly.pdbx_seq_one_letter_code
_entity_poly.pdbx_strand_id
1 'polypeptide(L)'
;MKIISSTLLALLLSLNLVGCQSTQSNTPSINYALLNTPEFEQKEIVSQDEVFALNEDIKTQLDQYIKDKASPIRQAKQLLNFLMDNGDSTLAYQSGANLVASDAFYNLNANCLSLSILAHSLAEHLGLSTQFQRVHIPEYWDQSQGYSLLTGHVNLVIKQSHQRNEANKIFLLEPTSITVDFDPNSREQKFKTSKISKDRITAMFYNNRGAMHMIRAEYDLAYSYFKGAIELDSAYSGAWGNLGILYRINNMYDLAERTYQHALAVDPNNNTALGNTALLYRLTNRDKLAQEIETKLEYKRKNNPFYLIVKGNEAIAKNELNKALHFFNEARKLDNDLHDSYFGLAKVYYYKGNLARAERYLKLALKNAEFTHDKRRYEGKLVAFKYLASR
;
A
#
# COMPACT_ATOMS: atom_id res chain seq x y z
N MET A 1 -65.91 -5.99 62.23
CA MET A 1 -64.61 -5.50 62.68
C MET A 1 -63.51 -6.30 62.04
N LYS A 2 -62.94 -5.81 60.96
CA LYS A 2 -61.69 -6.34 60.34
C LYS A 2 -60.95 -5.16 59.68
N ILE A 3 -59.80 -4.88 60.21
CA ILE A 3 -58.88 -3.85 59.84
C ILE A 3 -58.15 -4.38 58.64
N ILE A 4 -58.23 -3.64 57.49
CA ILE A 4 -57.45 -3.96 56.31
C ILE A 4 -56.26 -2.98 56.29
N SER A 5 -55.06 -3.53 56.39
CA SER A 5 -53.79 -2.85 56.31
C SER A 5 -53.44 -2.65 54.84
N SER A 6 -53.25 -1.37 54.45
CA SER A 6 -52.79 -1.00 53.10
C SER A 6 -51.26 -0.94 53.10
N THR A 7 -50.64 -1.91 52.48
CA THR A 7 -49.18 -1.81 52.14
C THR A 7 -48.98 -1.09 50.85
N LEU A 8 -48.37 0.07 50.95
CA LEU A 8 -47.92 0.91 49.78
C LEU A 8 -46.68 0.27 49.16
N LEU A 9 -46.80 -0.26 47.96
CA LEU A 9 -45.67 -0.77 47.16
C LEU A 9 -45.02 0.39 46.41
N ALA A 10 -43.88 0.88 46.90
CA ALA A 10 -43.06 1.87 46.22
C ALA A 10 -42.28 1.22 45.07
N LEU A 11 -42.69 1.49 43.83
CA LEU A 11 -41.98 1.07 42.61
C LEU A 11 -40.81 2.03 42.36
N LEU A 12 -39.58 1.61 42.70
CA LEU A 12 -38.35 2.30 42.34
C LEU A 12 -38.06 2.09 40.84
N LEU A 13 -38.40 3.08 40.04
CA LEU A 13 -37.91 3.17 38.65
C LEU A 13 -36.43 3.53 38.68
N SER A 14 -35.55 2.55 38.51
CA SER A 14 -34.13 2.78 38.20
C SER A 14 -34.01 3.23 36.73
N LEU A 15 -33.86 4.53 36.51
CA LEU A 15 -33.43 5.08 35.22
C LEU A 15 -31.97 4.62 34.94
N ASN A 16 -31.81 3.61 34.12
CA ASN A 16 -30.52 3.32 33.50
C ASN A 16 -30.22 4.42 32.50
N LEU A 17 -29.44 5.43 32.89
CA LEU A 17 -28.76 6.34 32.00
C LEU A 17 -27.70 5.52 31.23
N VAL A 18 -28.08 5.02 30.05
CA VAL A 18 -27.12 4.54 29.09
C VAL A 18 -26.38 5.78 28.58
N GLY A 19 -25.30 6.14 29.26
CA GLY A 19 -24.36 7.12 28.75
C GLY A 19 -23.80 6.58 27.45
N CYS A 20 -24.00 7.32 26.35
CA CYS A 20 -23.20 7.13 25.15
C CYS A 20 -21.74 7.31 25.54
N GLN A 21 -21.02 6.21 25.79
CA GLN A 21 -19.57 6.24 25.75
C GLN A 21 -19.20 6.58 24.31
N SER A 22 -18.83 7.84 24.11
CA SER A 22 -18.03 8.20 22.93
C SER A 22 -16.82 7.27 22.96
N THR A 23 -16.72 6.38 22.01
CA THR A 23 -15.48 5.65 21.75
C THR A 23 -14.47 6.71 21.34
N GLN A 24 -13.76 7.30 22.31
CA GLN A 24 -12.51 7.97 22.04
C GLN A 24 -11.66 6.93 21.31
N SER A 25 -11.36 7.21 20.06
CA SER A 25 -10.30 6.50 19.34
C SER A 25 -9.03 6.74 20.15
N ASN A 26 -8.67 5.80 21.02
CA ASN A 26 -7.38 5.81 21.69
C ASN A 26 -6.33 5.64 20.61
N THR A 27 -5.90 6.75 20.00
CA THR A 27 -4.70 6.77 19.18
C THR A 27 -3.58 6.30 20.10
N PRO A 28 -2.86 5.20 19.79
CA PRO A 28 -1.79 4.73 20.64
C PRO A 28 -0.79 5.86 20.87
N SER A 29 -0.45 6.12 22.14
CA SER A 29 0.55 7.13 22.48
C SER A 29 1.90 6.75 21.86
N ILE A 30 2.65 7.75 21.38
CA ILE A 30 3.98 7.53 20.82
C ILE A 30 4.89 6.97 21.93
N ASN A 31 5.49 5.83 21.68
CA ASN A 31 6.48 5.25 22.59
C ASN A 31 7.87 5.80 22.25
N TYR A 32 8.18 6.97 22.81
CA TYR A 32 9.47 7.62 22.58
C TYR A 32 10.70 6.82 23.03
N ALA A 33 10.53 5.85 23.96
CA ALA A 33 11.62 4.95 24.33
C ALA A 33 12.02 3.97 23.20
N LEU A 34 11.16 3.82 22.18
CA LEU A 34 11.47 3.06 20.97
C LEU A 34 11.93 3.95 19.81
N LEU A 35 11.73 5.27 19.90
CA LEU A 35 12.09 6.23 18.84
C LEU A 35 13.41 6.94 19.11
N ASN A 36 13.78 7.15 20.38
CA ASN A 36 14.97 7.92 20.71
C ASN A 36 16.12 6.96 21.00
N THR A 37 16.88 6.67 19.96
CA THR A 37 18.09 5.83 20.06
C THR A 37 19.30 6.63 19.60
N PRO A 38 20.45 6.57 20.35
CA PRO A 38 21.67 7.31 20.00
C PRO A 38 22.43 6.69 18.82
N GLU A 39 22.04 5.49 18.39
CA GLU A 39 22.73 4.73 17.33
C GLU A 39 22.50 5.31 15.92
N PHE A 40 21.48 6.15 15.76
CA PHE A 40 21.17 6.83 14.49
C PHE A 40 21.15 8.34 14.66
N GLU A 41 21.79 9.03 13.72
CA GLU A 41 21.73 10.49 13.63
C GLU A 41 20.42 10.94 12.97
N GLN A 42 19.72 11.90 13.61
CA GLN A 42 18.53 12.51 13.02
C GLN A 42 18.95 13.39 11.84
N LYS A 43 18.47 13.05 10.64
CA LYS A 43 18.67 13.84 9.41
C LYS A 43 17.43 14.64 9.09
N GLU A 44 17.62 15.74 8.37
CA GLU A 44 16.51 16.49 7.79
C GLU A 44 15.80 15.64 6.72
N ILE A 45 14.47 15.66 6.74
CA ILE A 45 13.62 14.97 5.76
C ILE A 45 12.65 15.98 5.13
N VAL A 46 12.17 15.68 3.94
CA VAL A 46 11.17 16.50 3.26
C VAL A 46 9.94 16.72 4.16
N SER A 47 9.49 17.95 4.30
CA SER A 47 8.31 18.30 5.10
C SER A 47 7.00 17.84 4.44
N GLN A 48 5.92 17.75 5.23
CA GLN A 48 4.61 17.44 4.69
C GLN A 48 4.17 18.44 3.62
N ASP A 49 4.42 19.73 3.81
CA ASP A 49 4.05 20.76 2.84
C ASP A 49 4.81 20.60 1.53
N GLU A 50 6.10 20.27 1.58
CA GLU A 50 6.91 19.99 0.37
C GLU A 50 6.43 18.74 -0.37
N VAL A 51 5.95 17.70 0.36
CA VAL A 51 5.39 16.51 -0.29
C VAL A 51 4.22 16.84 -1.20
N PHE A 52 3.40 17.84 -0.84
CA PHE A 52 2.21 18.26 -1.59
C PHE A 52 2.42 19.52 -2.43
N ALA A 53 3.59 20.16 -2.36
CA ALA A 53 3.86 21.41 -3.07
C ALA A 53 3.82 21.19 -4.60
N LEU A 54 3.17 22.15 -5.30
CA LEU A 54 3.23 22.26 -6.75
C LEU A 54 4.10 23.46 -7.14
N ASN A 55 4.97 23.26 -8.11
CA ASN A 55 5.72 24.35 -8.72
C ASN A 55 4.78 25.31 -9.46
N GLU A 56 5.16 26.59 -9.56
CA GLU A 56 4.32 27.63 -10.15
C GLU A 56 4.01 27.41 -11.64
N ASP A 57 4.92 26.77 -12.37
CA ASP A 57 4.69 26.42 -13.77
C ASP A 57 3.61 25.32 -13.92
N ILE A 58 3.53 24.35 -13.00
CA ILE A 58 2.48 23.33 -12.98
C ILE A 58 1.12 24.00 -12.73
N LYS A 59 1.04 24.89 -11.75
CA LYS A 59 -0.17 25.66 -11.45
C LYS A 59 -0.62 26.48 -12.65
N THR A 60 0.33 27.17 -13.29
CA THR A 60 0.07 27.98 -14.50
C THR A 60 -0.44 27.11 -15.67
N GLN A 61 0.16 25.95 -15.92
CA GLN A 61 -0.29 25.02 -16.96
C GLN A 61 -1.70 24.51 -16.65
N LEU A 62 -1.99 24.15 -15.40
CA LEU A 62 -3.30 23.68 -14.97
C LEU A 62 -4.38 24.77 -15.16
N ASP A 63 -4.10 26.00 -14.75
CA ASP A 63 -5.01 27.14 -14.88
C ASP A 63 -5.26 27.52 -16.35
N GLN A 64 -4.28 27.35 -17.23
CA GLN A 64 -4.44 27.53 -18.67
C GLN A 64 -5.27 26.41 -19.31
N TYR A 65 -5.15 25.19 -18.83
CA TYR A 65 -5.90 24.04 -19.34
C TYR A 65 -7.36 24.08 -18.89
N ILE A 66 -7.63 24.40 -17.62
CA ILE A 66 -8.96 24.44 -17.02
C ILE A 66 -9.47 25.90 -16.94
N LYS A 67 -9.93 26.43 -18.08
CA LYS A 67 -10.42 27.82 -18.20
C LYS A 67 -11.83 28.02 -17.67
N ASP A 68 -12.67 26.98 -17.71
CA ASP A 68 -14.07 27.06 -17.31
C ASP A 68 -14.25 26.75 -15.82
N LYS A 69 -14.97 27.62 -15.10
CA LYS A 69 -15.52 27.33 -13.76
C LYS A 69 -16.70 26.36 -13.88
N ALA A 70 -16.47 25.24 -14.57
CA ALA A 70 -17.42 24.17 -14.73
C ALA A 70 -17.80 23.56 -13.35
N SER A 71 -18.81 22.69 -13.33
CA SER A 71 -19.12 21.94 -12.10
C SER A 71 -17.88 21.20 -11.57
N PRO A 72 -17.72 21.02 -10.24
CA PRO A 72 -16.57 20.33 -9.65
C PRO A 72 -16.28 18.97 -10.29
N ILE A 73 -17.31 18.26 -10.72
CA ILE A 73 -17.18 16.97 -11.40
C ILE A 73 -16.58 17.13 -12.81
N ARG A 74 -16.93 18.18 -13.54
CA ARG A 74 -16.31 18.46 -14.85
C ARG A 74 -14.86 18.89 -14.69
N GLN A 75 -14.55 19.73 -13.70
CA GLN A 75 -13.17 20.09 -13.37
C GLN A 75 -12.36 18.87 -13.00
N ALA A 76 -12.88 17.95 -12.19
CA ALA A 76 -12.21 16.69 -11.86
C ALA A 76 -11.92 15.82 -13.09
N LYS A 77 -12.87 15.75 -14.07
CA LYS A 77 -12.64 15.06 -15.35
C LYS A 77 -11.57 15.75 -16.20
N GLN A 78 -11.60 17.09 -16.27
CA GLN A 78 -10.57 17.87 -16.98
C GLN A 78 -9.19 17.70 -16.33
N LEU A 79 -9.11 17.66 -14.98
CA LEU A 79 -7.88 17.35 -14.26
C LEU A 79 -7.32 15.97 -14.61
N LEU A 80 -8.17 14.95 -14.70
CA LEU A 80 -7.74 13.63 -15.14
C LEU A 80 -7.22 13.64 -16.58
N ASN A 81 -7.92 14.34 -17.49
CA ASN A 81 -7.43 14.51 -18.87
C ASN A 81 -6.11 15.27 -18.91
N PHE A 82 -5.97 16.35 -18.10
CA PHE A 82 -4.72 17.07 -17.97
C PHE A 82 -3.55 16.17 -17.55
N LEU A 83 -3.76 15.26 -16.58
CA LEU A 83 -2.75 14.29 -16.18
C LEU A 83 -2.44 13.25 -17.27
N MET A 84 -3.42 12.92 -18.11
CA MET A 84 -3.25 11.96 -19.21
C MET A 84 -2.61 12.59 -20.46
N ASP A 85 -2.94 13.86 -20.75
CA ASP A 85 -2.53 14.56 -21.98
C ASP A 85 -1.14 15.20 -21.88
N ASN A 86 -0.72 15.64 -20.67
CA ASN A 86 0.58 16.29 -20.46
C ASN A 86 1.75 15.31 -20.32
N GLY A 87 1.50 14.00 -20.40
CA GLY A 87 2.56 13.02 -20.44
C GLY A 87 2.94 12.67 -21.87
N ASP A 88 4.05 13.18 -22.39
CA ASP A 88 4.76 12.59 -23.55
C ASP A 88 5.13 11.11 -23.31
N SER A 89 5.01 10.64 -22.08
CA SER A 89 5.17 9.27 -21.62
C SER A 89 3.85 8.76 -21.08
N THR A 90 3.35 7.69 -21.63
CA THR A 90 2.24 6.91 -21.05
C THR A 90 2.48 6.76 -19.54
N LEU A 91 1.49 7.15 -18.75
CA LEU A 91 1.46 7.01 -17.29
C LEU A 91 1.88 5.58 -16.94
N ALA A 92 3.13 5.41 -16.49
CA ALA A 92 3.70 4.10 -16.20
C ALA A 92 3.78 3.93 -14.67
N TYR A 93 3.05 2.96 -14.18
CA TYR A 93 3.14 2.57 -12.77
C TYR A 93 4.53 1.98 -12.49
N GLN A 94 5.24 2.57 -11.50
CA GLN A 94 6.52 2.05 -10.99
C GLN A 94 6.45 2.01 -9.45
N SER A 95 6.30 0.82 -8.90
CA SER A 95 6.08 0.58 -7.46
C SER A 95 7.12 1.23 -6.54
N GLY A 96 8.39 1.27 -6.96
CA GLY A 96 9.49 1.87 -6.19
C GLY A 96 9.62 3.39 -6.30
N ALA A 97 8.91 4.06 -7.21
CA ALA A 97 9.04 5.51 -7.42
C ALA A 97 8.14 6.29 -6.45
N ASN A 98 8.71 6.68 -5.31
CA ASN A 98 8.05 7.46 -4.27
C ASN A 98 8.44 8.94 -4.38
N LEU A 99 7.66 9.72 -5.13
CA LEU A 99 7.94 11.09 -5.55
C LEU A 99 7.01 12.09 -4.85
N VAL A 100 7.50 13.32 -4.59
CA VAL A 100 6.67 14.46 -4.19
C VAL A 100 5.79 14.91 -5.36
N ALA A 101 4.75 15.71 -5.10
CA ALA A 101 3.77 16.09 -6.11
C ALA A 101 4.40 16.66 -7.39
N SER A 102 5.27 17.66 -7.28
CA SER A 102 5.90 18.27 -8.44
C SER A 102 6.76 17.31 -9.25
N ASP A 103 7.57 16.47 -8.57
CA ASP A 103 8.41 15.49 -9.25
C ASP A 103 7.56 14.40 -9.94
N ALA A 104 6.44 14.01 -9.35
CA ALA A 104 5.51 13.06 -9.94
C ALA A 104 4.84 13.60 -11.21
N PHE A 105 4.65 14.93 -11.31
CA PHE A 105 4.12 15.58 -12.50
C PHE A 105 5.07 15.48 -13.70
N TYR A 106 6.37 15.75 -13.50
CA TYR A 106 7.37 15.67 -14.58
C TYR A 106 7.80 14.25 -14.89
N ASN A 107 7.69 13.36 -13.90
CA ASN A 107 8.05 11.96 -14.05
C ASN A 107 6.85 11.06 -13.76
N LEU A 108 6.00 10.87 -14.76
CA LEU A 108 4.78 10.06 -14.64
C LEU A 108 5.02 8.57 -14.34
N ASN A 109 6.28 8.14 -14.22
CA ASN A 109 6.67 6.83 -13.69
C ASN A 109 6.68 6.87 -12.15
N ALA A 110 5.51 6.83 -11.53
CA ALA A 110 5.34 6.92 -10.08
C ALA A 110 4.40 5.84 -9.54
N ASN A 111 4.45 5.59 -8.23
CA ASN A 111 3.54 4.65 -7.59
C ASN A 111 2.15 5.30 -7.36
N CYS A 112 1.14 4.47 -7.01
CA CYS A 112 -0.22 4.95 -6.76
C CYS A 112 -0.29 6.03 -5.67
N LEU A 113 0.58 5.95 -4.64
CA LEU A 113 0.64 6.93 -3.56
C LEU A 113 1.08 8.30 -4.08
N SER A 114 2.18 8.36 -4.84
CA SER A 114 2.71 9.61 -5.42
C SER A 114 1.73 10.23 -6.43
N LEU A 115 1.10 9.42 -7.26
CA LEU A 115 0.09 9.89 -8.20
C LEU A 115 -1.18 10.38 -7.49
N SER A 116 -1.58 9.75 -6.39
CA SER A 116 -2.69 10.22 -5.56
C SER A 116 -2.37 11.52 -4.83
N ILE A 117 -1.11 11.71 -4.38
CA ILE A 117 -0.61 12.96 -3.80
C ILE A 117 -0.65 14.06 -4.86
N LEU A 118 -0.13 13.82 -6.06
CA LEU A 118 -0.19 14.77 -7.18
C LEU A 118 -1.64 15.16 -7.52
N ALA A 119 -2.50 14.18 -7.71
CA ALA A 119 -3.92 14.45 -8.04
C ALA A 119 -4.63 15.25 -6.93
N HIS A 120 -4.31 14.99 -5.65
CA HIS A 120 -4.81 15.78 -4.54
C HIS A 120 -4.33 17.24 -4.61
N SER A 121 -3.02 17.45 -4.80
CA SER A 121 -2.43 18.79 -4.86
C SER A 121 -3.00 19.62 -6.02
N LEU A 122 -3.18 19.02 -7.19
CA LEU A 122 -3.81 19.67 -8.33
C LEU A 122 -5.30 19.98 -8.06
N ALA A 123 -6.02 19.06 -7.44
CA ALA A 123 -7.43 19.26 -7.08
C ALA A 123 -7.58 20.35 -6.00
N GLU A 124 -6.69 20.39 -5.00
CA GLU A 124 -6.66 21.42 -3.95
C GLU A 124 -6.39 22.81 -4.54
N HIS A 125 -5.46 22.94 -5.51
CA HIS A 125 -5.21 24.19 -6.25
C HIS A 125 -6.47 24.69 -6.95
N LEU A 126 -7.29 23.81 -7.49
CA LEU A 126 -8.58 24.15 -8.11
C LEU A 126 -9.72 24.38 -7.10
N GLY A 127 -9.46 24.31 -5.80
CA GLY A 127 -10.47 24.44 -4.74
C GLY A 127 -11.45 23.26 -4.66
N LEU A 128 -11.09 22.10 -5.20
CA LEU A 128 -11.92 20.88 -5.14
C LEU A 128 -11.76 20.16 -3.80
N SER A 129 -12.85 19.63 -3.27
CA SER A 129 -12.82 18.80 -2.06
C SER A 129 -12.37 17.37 -2.37
N THR A 130 -11.38 16.89 -1.67
CA THR A 130 -10.81 15.56 -1.87
C THR A 130 -10.86 14.70 -0.61
N GLN A 131 -10.77 13.39 -0.78
CA GLN A 131 -10.66 12.42 0.30
C GLN A 131 -9.80 11.24 -0.12
N PHE A 132 -8.68 11.03 0.54
CA PHE A 132 -7.89 9.83 0.37
C PHE A 132 -8.60 8.59 0.93
N GLN A 133 -8.43 7.47 0.27
CA GLN A 133 -8.93 6.17 0.70
C GLN A 133 -7.83 5.12 0.61
N ARG A 134 -7.74 4.27 1.63
CA ARG A 134 -7.03 3.00 1.56
C ARG A 134 -7.96 1.98 0.90
N VAL A 135 -7.45 1.25 -0.07
CA VAL A 135 -8.13 0.12 -0.72
C VAL A 135 -7.63 -1.17 -0.08
N HIS A 136 -8.55 -2.00 0.42
CA HIS A 136 -8.22 -3.25 1.11
C HIS A 136 -8.02 -4.39 0.10
N ILE A 137 -6.91 -4.31 -0.64
CA ILE A 137 -6.48 -5.39 -1.54
C ILE A 137 -5.83 -6.54 -0.75
N PRO A 138 -5.78 -7.78 -1.30
CA PRO A 138 -4.95 -8.84 -0.76
C PRO A 138 -3.48 -8.42 -0.64
N GLU A 139 -2.75 -9.02 0.30
CA GLU A 139 -1.30 -8.77 0.39
C GLU A 139 -0.62 -9.09 -0.95
N TYR A 140 0.09 -8.12 -1.47
CA TYR A 140 0.84 -8.19 -2.71
C TYR A 140 2.27 -7.73 -2.45
N TRP A 141 3.26 -8.45 -2.98
CA TRP A 141 4.68 -8.13 -2.81
C TRP A 141 5.34 -7.83 -4.15
N ASP A 142 6.01 -6.70 -4.20
CA ASP A 142 6.97 -6.42 -5.26
C ASP A 142 8.38 -6.83 -4.85
N GLN A 143 9.21 -7.19 -5.83
CA GLN A 143 10.59 -7.59 -5.62
C GLN A 143 11.53 -6.46 -6.06
N SER A 144 12.29 -5.92 -5.10
CA SER A 144 13.28 -4.89 -5.39
C SER A 144 14.60 -5.24 -4.70
N GLN A 145 15.68 -5.34 -5.47
CA GLN A 145 17.06 -5.58 -4.98
C GLN A 145 17.18 -6.73 -3.96
N GLY A 146 16.40 -7.81 -4.16
CA GLY A 146 16.38 -8.95 -3.24
C GLY A 146 15.47 -8.82 -2.03
N TYR A 147 14.76 -7.70 -1.88
CA TYR A 147 13.76 -7.48 -0.85
C TYR A 147 12.34 -7.68 -1.39
N SER A 148 11.47 -8.25 -0.56
CA SER A 148 10.03 -8.33 -0.83
C SER A 148 9.35 -7.15 -0.16
N LEU A 149 8.88 -6.20 -0.95
CA LEU A 149 8.20 -5.00 -0.49
C LEU A 149 6.70 -5.23 -0.50
N LEU A 150 6.04 -5.15 0.65
CA LEU A 150 4.59 -5.22 0.72
C LEU A 150 4.00 -3.95 0.10
N THR A 151 3.19 -4.12 -0.93
CA THR A 151 2.54 -3.02 -1.63
C THR A 151 1.14 -2.79 -1.05
N GLY A 152 0.87 -1.56 -0.63
CA GLY A 152 -0.47 -1.08 -0.28
C GLY A 152 -1.11 -0.37 -1.47
N HIS A 153 -2.44 -0.22 -1.45
CA HIS A 153 -3.14 0.53 -2.47
C HIS A 153 -3.96 1.67 -1.87
N VAL A 154 -3.85 2.84 -2.49
CA VAL A 154 -4.60 4.05 -2.14
C VAL A 154 -5.19 4.68 -3.40
N ASN A 155 -6.36 5.31 -3.24
CA ASN A 155 -6.97 6.11 -4.27
C ASN A 155 -7.47 7.44 -3.71
N LEU A 156 -7.93 8.34 -4.59
CA LEU A 156 -8.43 9.66 -4.25
C LEU A 156 -9.87 9.78 -4.69
N VAL A 157 -10.74 10.29 -3.80
CA VAL A 157 -12.12 10.68 -4.17
C VAL A 157 -12.19 12.19 -4.24
N ILE A 158 -12.59 12.72 -5.39
CA ILE A 158 -12.92 14.13 -5.58
C ILE A 158 -14.44 14.27 -5.46
N LYS A 159 -14.89 15.14 -4.55
CA LYS A 159 -16.30 15.33 -4.21
C LYS A 159 -16.82 16.65 -4.76
N GLN A 160 -18.10 16.67 -5.07
CA GLN A 160 -18.80 17.91 -5.30
C GLN A 160 -18.86 18.71 -3.97
N SER A 161 -18.40 19.97 -3.97
CA SER A 161 -18.58 20.86 -2.84
C SER A 161 -20.08 21.08 -2.61
N HIS A 162 -20.56 20.79 -1.40
CA HIS A 162 -21.93 21.12 -1.00
C HIS A 162 -22.05 22.63 -0.72
N GLN A 163 -21.94 23.48 -1.73
CA GLN A 163 -22.54 24.79 -1.62
C GLN A 163 -24.04 24.59 -1.75
N ARG A 164 -24.74 24.70 -0.63
CA ARG A 164 -26.21 24.77 -0.56
C ARG A 164 -26.69 26.01 -1.32
N ASN A 165 -26.87 25.90 -2.61
CA ASN A 165 -27.76 26.78 -3.33
C ASN A 165 -29.16 26.15 -3.26
N GLU A 166 -29.97 26.56 -2.27
CA GLU A 166 -31.35 26.11 -2.08
C GLU A 166 -32.28 26.48 -3.24
N ALA A 167 -31.79 27.18 -4.26
CA ALA A 167 -32.65 27.75 -5.34
C ALA A 167 -32.90 26.82 -6.53
N ASN A 168 -32.18 25.71 -6.71
CA ASN A 168 -32.38 24.83 -7.87
C ASN A 168 -32.40 23.35 -7.48
N LYS A 169 -33.59 22.84 -7.15
CA LYS A 169 -33.87 21.40 -7.13
C LYS A 169 -33.95 20.84 -8.57
N ILE A 170 -32.90 20.98 -9.34
CA ILE A 170 -32.73 20.20 -10.55
C ILE A 170 -32.09 18.90 -10.09
N PHE A 171 -32.80 17.78 -10.31
CA PHE A 171 -32.24 16.42 -10.17
C PHE A 171 -31.05 16.32 -11.13
N LEU A 172 -29.84 16.58 -10.60
CA LEU A 172 -28.64 16.42 -11.38
C LEU A 172 -28.35 14.91 -11.50
N LEU A 173 -28.44 14.41 -12.71
CA LEU A 173 -27.99 13.07 -13.12
C LEU A 173 -26.45 12.93 -13.06
N GLU A 174 -25.73 13.93 -12.56
CA GLU A 174 -24.27 13.88 -12.41
C GLU A 174 -23.88 13.16 -11.11
N PRO A 175 -22.86 12.32 -11.14
CA PRO A 175 -22.35 11.68 -9.94
C PRO A 175 -21.88 12.72 -8.92
N THR A 176 -22.08 12.48 -7.63
CA THR A 176 -21.69 13.38 -6.55
C THR A 176 -20.20 13.31 -6.22
N SER A 177 -19.48 12.37 -6.80
CA SER A 177 -18.05 12.17 -6.62
C SER A 177 -17.42 11.38 -7.76
N ILE A 178 -16.10 11.55 -7.96
CA ILE A 178 -15.28 10.76 -8.87
C ILE A 178 -14.16 10.11 -8.04
N THR A 179 -13.97 8.81 -8.21
CA THR A 179 -12.81 8.10 -7.67
C THR A 179 -11.70 8.11 -8.72
N VAL A 180 -10.54 8.62 -8.34
CA VAL A 180 -9.30 8.61 -9.13
C VAL A 180 -8.45 7.47 -8.61
N ASP A 181 -8.27 6.46 -9.42
CA ASP A 181 -7.50 5.27 -9.10
C ASP A 181 -6.44 5.04 -10.17
N PHE A 182 -5.18 4.99 -9.75
CA PHE A 182 -4.02 4.86 -10.63
C PHE A 182 -3.51 3.41 -10.73
N ASP A 183 -4.10 2.47 -9.97
CA ASP A 183 -3.76 1.06 -10.09
C ASP A 183 -4.72 0.37 -11.06
N PRO A 184 -4.26 -0.07 -12.25
CA PRO A 184 -5.11 -0.76 -13.22
C PRO A 184 -5.68 -2.07 -12.66
N ASN A 185 -4.97 -2.78 -11.76
CA ASN A 185 -5.44 -4.03 -11.17
C ASN A 185 -6.67 -3.84 -10.26
N SER A 186 -6.92 -2.62 -9.78
CA SER A 186 -8.09 -2.33 -8.95
C SER A 186 -9.35 -1.99 -9.75
N ARG A 187 -9.24 -1.72 -11.06
CA ARG A 187 -10.34 -1.20 -11.88
C ARG A 187 -11.49 -2.17 -12.07
N GLU A 188 -11.21 -3.46 -12.13
CA GLU A 188 -12.21 -4.51 -12.38
C GLU A 188 -12.80 -5.09 -11.10
N GLN A 189 -12.16 -4.93 -9.94
CA GLN A 189 -12.57 -5.51 -8.68
C GLN A 189 -13.04 -4.44 -7.68
N LYS A 190 -14.21 -4.66 -7.07
CA LYS A 190 -14.74 -3.79 -6.01
C LYS A 190 -14.19 -4.20 -4.64
N PHE A 191 -13.08 -3.62 -4.27
CA PHE A 191 -12.52 -3.78 -2.92
C PHE A 191 -13.19 -2.85 -1.91
N LYS A 192 -13.19 -3.27 -0.64
CA LYS A 192 -13.57 -2.37 0.47
C LYS A 192 -12.57 -1.22 0.57
N THR A 193 -13.08 -0.03 0.88
CA THR A 193 -12.23 1.15 1.09
C THR A 193 -12.46 1.72 2.49
N SER A 194 -11.45 2.40 3.03
CA SER A 194 -11.56 3.18 4.25
C SER A 194 -10.91 4.54 4.05
N LYS A 195 -11.55 5.59 4.60
CA LYS A 195 -11.01 6.95 4.55
C LYS A 195 -9.72 7.02 5.36
N ILE A 196 -8.74 7.74 4.84
CA ILE A 196 -7.49 8.03 5.54
C ILE A 196 -7.19 9.53 5.48
N SER A 197 -6.44 10.02 6.46
CA SER A 197 -6.06 11.43 6.58
C SER A 197 -4.89 11.79 5.67
N LYS A 198 -4.65 13.10 5.49
CA LYS A 198 -3.44 13.62 4.84
C LYS A 198 -2.19 13.19 5.62
N ASP A 199 -2.25 13.20 6.95
CA ASP A 199 -1.15 12.74 7.81
C ASP A 199 -0.84 11.26 7.59
N ARG A 200 -1.84 10.38 7.47
CA ARG A 200 -1.66 8.98 7.14
C ARG A 200 -1.01 8.80 5.77
N ILE A 201 -1.40 9.57 4.76
CA ILE A 201 -0.78 9.54 3.43
C ILE A 201 0.68 9.96 3.51
N THR A 202 0.98 11.03 4.25
CA THR A 202 2.37 11.48 4.44
C THR A 202 3.19 10.47 5.23
N ALA A 203 2.62 9.86 6.27
CA ALA A 203 3.27 8.78 7.01
C ALA A 203 3.58 7.57 6.11
N MET A 204 2.68 7.20 5.19
CA MET A 204 2.94 6.16 4.20
C MET A 204 4.05 6.56 3.22
N PHE A 205 4.08 7.82 2.78
CA PHE A 205 5.14 8.36 1.93
C PHE A 205 6.50 8.30 2.65
N TYR A 206 6.57 8.76 3.90
CA TYR A 206 7.79 8.70 4.70
C TYR A 206 8.24 7.25 4.94
N ASN A 207 7.32 6.37 5.27
CA ASN A 207 7.62 4.95 5.45
C ASN A 207 8.22 4.31 4.18
N ASN A 208 7.71 4.65 3.01
CA ASN A 208 8.25 4.15 1.75
C ASN A 208 9.64 4.75 1.45
N ARG A 209 9.85 6.04 1.70
CA ARG A 209 11.17 6.69 1.61
C ARG A 209 12.16 6.02 2.57
N GLY A 210 11.77 5.82 3.83
CA GLY A 210 12.59 5.13 4.82
C GLY A 210 12.99 3.72 4.38
N ALA A 211 12.05 2.95 3.83
CA ALA A 211 12.33 1.62 3.31
C ALA A 211 13.35 1.64 2.14
N MET A 212 13.23 2.61 1.22
CA MET A 212 14.20 2.76 0.12
C MET A 212 15.59 3.15 0.60
N HIS A 213 15.70 4.06 1.58
CA HIS A 213 16.99 4.41 2.21
C HIS A 213 17.57 3.22 2.98
N MET A 214 16.75 2.45 3.69
CA MET A 214 17.19 1.24 4.39
C MET A 214 17.78 0.20 3.42
N ILE A 215 17.16 -0.01 2.25
CA ILE A 215 17.67 -0.92 1.20
C ILE A 215 19.02 -0.45 0.66
N ARG A 216 19.28 0.86 0.63
CA ARG A 216 20.56 1.46 0.21
C ARG A 216 21.59 1.53 1.33
N ALA A 217 21.28 0.98 2.52
CA ALA A 217 22.08 1.07 3.74
C ALA A 217 22.31 2.52 4.24
N GLU A 218 21.46 3.46 3.88
CA GLU A 218 21.45 4.85 4.34
C GLU A 218 20.63 4.94 5.64
N TYR A 219 21.13 4.32 6.73
CA TYR A 219 20.35 3.99 7.92
C TYR A 219 19.87 5.20 8.72
N ASP A 220 20.65 6.29 8.78
CA ASP A 220 20.26 7.53 9.46
C ASP A 220 19.05 8.21 8.78
N LEU A 221 19.04 8.24 7.43
CA LEU A 221 17.91 8.72 6.65
C LEU A 221 16.70 7.79 6.79
N ALA A 222 16.92 6.47 6.75
CA ALA A 222 15.84 5.49 6.97
C ALA A 222 15.19 5.69 8.34
N TYR A 223 15.99 5.83 9.39
CA TYR A 223 15.52 6.10 10.74
C TYR A 223 14.72 7.40 10.82
N SER A 224 15.26 8.50 10.25
CA SER A 224 14.61 9.81 10.28
C SER A 224 13.25 9.80 9.60
N TYR A 225 13.14 9.10 8.46
CA TYR A 225 11.86 8.92 7.77
C TYR A 225 10.89 8.03 8.54
N PHE A 226 11.30 6.91 9.14
CA PHE A 226 10.42 6.07 9.94
C PHE A 226 9.95 6.80 11.20
N LYS A 227 10.83 7.54 11.85
CA LYS A 227 10.50 8.37 13.00
C LYS A 227 9.49 9.45 12.62
N GLY A 228 9.73 10.20 11.53
CA GLY A 228 8.80 11.20 11.02
C GLY A 228 7.42 10.61 10.65
N ALA A 229 7.40 9.39 10.09
CA ALA A 229 6.14 8.69 9.80
C ALA A 229 5.36 8.37 11.07
N ILE A 230 6.03 7.94 12.14
CA ILE A 230 5.44 7.59 13.43
C ILE A 230 4.98 8.84 14.19
N GLU A 231 5.78 9.90 14.19
CA GLU A 231 5.42 11.17 14.83
C GLU A 231 4.20 11.81 14.17
N LEU A 232 4.06 11.67 12.85
CA LEU A 232 2.92 12.16 12.10
C LEU A 232 1.66 11.29 12.31
N ASP A 233 1.82 9.97 12.36
CA ASP A 233 0.71 9.04 12.59
C ASP A 233 1.17 7.79 13.37
N SER A 234 1.12 7.85 14.70
CA SER A 234 1.51 6.76 15.60
C SER A 234 0.65 5.49 15.48
N ALA A 235 -0.55 5.62 14.89
CA ALA A 235 -1.42 4.49 14.58
C ALA A 235 -1.07 3.79 13.26
N TYR A 236 0.00 4.22 12.57
CA TYR A 236 0.48 3.55 11.37
C TYR A 236 1.47 2.42 11.72
N SER A 237 0.94 1.25 12.02
CA SER A 237 1.69 0.04 12.40
C SER A 237 2.80 -0.34 11.39
N GLY A 238 2.66 0.01 10.09
CA GLY A 238 3.67 -0.26 9.06
C GLY A 238 5.00 0.42 9.35
N ALA A 239 4.97 1.69 9.81
CA ALA A 239 6.18 2.44 10.14
C ALA A 239 6.91 1.84 11.35
N TRP A 240 6.19 1.44 12.39
CA TRP A 240 6.75 0.70 13.53
C TRP A 240 7.37 -0.63 13.09
N GLY A 241 6.70 -1.37 12.19
CA GLY A 241 7.23 -2.62 11.65
C GLY A 241 8.56 -2.42 10.93
N ASN A 242 8.66 -1.39 10.07
CA ASN A 242 9.87 -1.09 9.32
C ASN A 242 10.99 -0.54 10.20
N LEU A 243 10.68 0.27 11.22
CA LEU A 243 11.64 0.69 12.23
C LEU A 243 12.22 -0.53 12.98
N GLY A 244 11.37 -1.50 13.33
CA GLY A 244 11.83 -2.77 13.91
C GLY A 244 12.76 -3.56 12.99
N ILE A 245 12.52 -3.53 11.65
CA ILE A 245 13.44 -4.14 10.67
C ILE A 245 14.79 -3.40 10.68
N LEU A 246 14.77 -2.07 10.68
CA LEU A 246 16.00 -1.26 10.76
C LEU A 246 16.82 -1.61 12.00
N TYR A 247 16.20 -1.73 13.17
CA TYR A 247 16.89 -2.16 14.39
C TYR A 247 17.46 -3.57 14.27
N ARG A 248 16.70 -4.52 13.71
CA ARG A 248 17.16 -5.91 13.54
C ARG A 248 18.37 -6.02 12.61
N ILE A 249 18.40 -5.32 11.49
CA ILE A 249 19.53 -5.37 10.54
C ILE A 249 20.80 -4.71 11.12
N ASN A 250 20.64 -3.84 12.13
CA ASN A 250 21.74 -3.24 12.89
C ASN A 250 22.05 -4.01 14.19
N ASN A 251 21.58 -5.27 14.31
CA ASN A 251 21.81 -6.18 15.44
C ASN A 251 21.24 -5.71 16.79
N MET A 252 20.34 -4.72 16.79
CA MET A 252 19.67 -4.19 17.98
C MET A 252 18.43 -5.05 18.31
N TYR A 253 18.63 -6.33 18.59
CA TYR A 253 17.58 -7.34 18.64
C TYR A 253 16.52 -7.09 19.71
N ASP A 254 16.90 -6.63 20.90
CA ASP A 254 15.95 -6.32 21.97
C ASP A 254 15.04 -5.14 21.61
N LEU A 255 15.61 -4.11 20.98
CA LEU A 255 14.86 -2.96 20.52
C LEU A 255 13.95 -3.33 19.33
N ALA A 256 14.43 -4.16 18.42
CA ALA A 256 13.65 -4.71 17.32
C ALA A 256 12.42 -5.48 17.82
N GLU A 257 12.61 -6.37 18.81
CA GLU A 257 11.51 -7.16 19.38
C GLU A 257 10.44 -6.28 20.02
N ARG A 258 10.86 -5.34 20.87
CA ARG A 258 9.93 -4.38 21.51
C ARG A 258 9.19 -3.53 20.49
N THR A 259 9.85 -3.14 19.40
CA THR A 259 9.26 -2.34 18.32
C THR A 259 8.25 -3.16 17.51
N TYR A 260 8.54 -4.43 17.21
CA TYR A 260 7.56 -5.34 16.59
C TYR A 260 6.35 -5.60 17.49
N GLN A 261 6.57 -5.80 18.79
CA GLN A 261 5.48 -5.96 19.77
C GLN A 261 4.59 -4.72 19.80
N HIS A 262 5.18 -3.52 19.74
CA HIS A 262 4.43 -2.27 19.66
C HIS A 262 3.65 -2.17 18.34
N ALA A 263 4.26 -2.52 17.20
CA ALA A 263 3.58 -2.56 15.91
C ALA A 263 2.36 -3.49 15.93
N LEU A 264 2.47 -4.64 16.61
CA LEU A 264 1.37 -5.61 16.78
C LEU A 264 0.32 -5.17 17.80
N ALA A 265 0.69 -4.36 18.80
CA ALA A 265 -0.27 -3.74 19.70
C ALA A 265 -1.11 -2.67 18.97
N VAL A 266 -0.51 -1.94 18.02
CA VAL A 266 -1.20 -0.97 17.14
C VAL A 266 -2.11 -1.69 16.14
N ASP A 267 -1.61 -2.73 15.47
CA ASP A 267 -2.38 -3.56 14.54
C ASP A 267 -2.02 -5.04 14.68
N PRO A 268 -2.84 -5.83 15.38
CA PRO A 268 -2.62 -7.27 15.57
C PRO A 268 -2.61 -8.08 14.26
N ASN A 269 -3.08 -7.49 13.16
CA ASN A 269 -3.09 -8.09 11.83
C ASN A 269 -1.92 -7.65 10.94
N ASN A 270 -0.96 -6.91 11.49
CA ASN A 270 0.26 -6.57 10.74
C ASN A 270 1.11 -7.83 10.49
N ASN A 271 0.84 -8.51 9.37
CA ASN A 271 1.53 -9.74 9.00
C ASN A 271 3.02 -9.53 8.68
N THR A 272 3.43 -8.29 8.31
CA THR A 272 4.84 -7.94 8.13
C THR A 272 5.57 -7.94 9.47
N ALA A 273 5.01 -7.29 10.49
CA ALA A 273 5.57 -7.31 11.84
C ALA A 273 5.61 -8.75 12.41
N LEU A 274 4.54 -9.54 12.22
CA LEU A 274 4.51 -10.95 12.63
C LEU A 274 5.64 -11.75 11.94
N GLY A 275 5.80 -11.64 10.63
CA GLY A 275 6.83 -12.37 9.89
C GLY A 275 8.25 -11.98 10.32
N ASN A 276 8.49 -10.68 10.57
CA ASN A 276 9.78 -10.20 11.06
C ASN A 276 10.04 -10.60 12.51
N THR A 277 9.00 -10.71 13.35
CA THR A 277 9.11 -11.30 14.69
C THR A 277 9.54 -12.77 14.63
N ALA A 278 8.94 -13.56 13.74
CA ALA A 278 9.33 -14.96 13.54
C ALA A 278 10.81 -15.07 13.08
N LEU A 279 11.21 -14.22 12.12
CA LEU A 279 12.60 -14.17 11.67
C LEU A 279 13.55 -13.80 12.81
N LEU A 280 13.22 -12.80 13.65
CA LEU A 280 14.00 -12.43 14.81
C LEU A 280 14.13 -13.60 15.80
N TYR A 281 13.05 -14.35 16.03
CA TYR A 281 13.08 -15.53 16.90
C TYR A 281 13.97 -16.64 16.34
N ARG A 282 14.01 -16.85 15.01
CA ARG A 282 14.99 -17.76 14.37
C ARG A 282 16.42 -17.30 14.61
N LEU A 283 16.70 -16.00 14.39
CA LEU A 283 18.04 -15.43 14.59
C LEU A 283 18.53 -15.51 16.05
N THR A 284 17.59 -15.58 17.00
CA THR A 284 17.90 -15.66 18.45
C THR A 284 17.66 -17.06 19.03
N ASN A 285 17.65 -18.11 18.21
CA ASN A 285 17.47 -19.53 18.56
C ASN A 285 16.17 -19.85 19.35
N ARG A 286 15.12 -19.05 19.13
CA ARG A 286 13.78 -19.25 19.72
C ARG A 286 12.84 -19.94 18.70
N ASP A 287 13.27 -21.09 18.19
CA ASP A 287 12.65 -21.78 17.04
C ASP A 287 11.19 -22.16 17.24
N LYS A 288 10.77 -22.55 18.46
CA LYS A 288 9.38 -22.90 18.74
C LYS A 288 8.45 -21.70 18.53
N LEU A 289 8.83 -20.53 19.08
CA LEU A 289 8.04 -19.30 18.93
C LEU A 289 7.98 -18.85 17.46
N ALA A 290 9.09 -18.97 16.73
CA ALA A 290 9.10 -18.70 15.29
C ALA A 290 8.13 -19.60 14.54
N GLN A 291 8.16 -20.90 14.79
CA GLN A 291 7.30 -21.88 14.12
C GLN A 291 5.81 -21.64 14.36
N GLU A 292 5.41 -21.25 15.56
CA GLU A 292 4.02 -20.90 15.88
C GLU A 292 3.51 -19.73 15.04
N ILE A 293 4.32 -18.68 14.91
CA ILE A 293 3.98 -17.51 14.09
C ILE A 293 3.96 -17.86 12.60
N GLU A 294 4.97 -18.57 12.11
CA GLU A 294 5.07 -19.01 10.72
C GLU A 294 3.86 -19.83 10.30
N THR A 295 3.45 -20.81 11.12
CA THR A 295 2.27 -21.64 10.88
C THR A 295 0.99 -20.80 10.79
N LYS A 296 0.83 -19.83 11.68
CA LYS A 296 -0.32 -18.90 11.67
C LYS A 296 -0.32 -18.03 10.40
N LEU A 297 0.84 -17.52 9.98
CA LEU A 297 0.97 -16.72 8.75
C LEU A 297 0.70 -17.55 7.51
N GLU A 298 1.24 -18.77 7.44
CA GLU A 298 1.00 -19.68 6.33
C GLU A 298 -0.49 -19.99 6.16
N TYR A 299 -1.18 -20.28 7.27
CA TYR A 299 -2.63 -20.49 7.23
C TYR A 299 -3.40 -19.27 6.72
N LYS A 300 -3.02 -18.04 7.15
CA LYS A 300 -3.64 -16.80 6.68
C LYS A 300 -3.41 -16.56 5.19
N ARG A 301 -2.25 -16.94 4.66
CA ARG A 301 -1.78 -16.62 3.31
C ARG A 301 -1.98 -17.75 2.28
N LYS A 302 -2.41 -18.95 2.71
CA LYS A 302 -2.53 -20.13 1.81
C LYS A 302 -3.41 -19.90 0.57
N ASN A 303 -4.39 -19.00 0.66
CA ASN A 303 -5.31 -18.65 -0.42
C ASN A 303 -4.94 -17.33 -1.11
N ASN A 304 -3.73 -16.81 -0.90
CA ASN A 304 -3.24 -15.62 -1.56
C ASN A 304 -2.32 -16.02 -2.73
N PRO A 305 -2.70 -15.79 -4.01
CA PRO A 305 -1.90 -16.19 -5.15
C PRO A 305 -0.54 -15.47 -5.20
N PHE A 306 -0.47 -14.23 -4.74
CA PHE A 306 0.79 -13.47 -4.69
C PHE A 306 1.77 -14.05 -3.67
N TYR A 307 1.28 -14.52 -2.52
CA TYR A 307 2.12 -15.25 -1.55
C TYR A 307 2.72 -16.51 -2.16
N LEU A 308 1.93 -17.27 -2.92
CA LEU A 308 2.43 -18.46 -3.61
C LEU A 308 3.46 -18.11 -4.68
N ILE A 309 3.35 -16.96 -5.35
CA ILE A 309 4.39 -16.46 -6.27
C ILE A 309 5.70 -16.21 -5.51
N VAL A 310 5.65 -15.55 -4.34
CA VAL A 310 6.85 -15.33 -3.50
C VAL A 310 7.48 -16.67 -3.11
N LYS A 311 6.70 -17.63 -2.62
CA LYS A 311 7.18 -18.98 -2.26
C LYS A 311 7.79 -19.73 -3.47
N GLY A 312 7.19 -19.58 -4.64
CA GLY A 312 7.74 -20.13 -5.89
C GLY A 312 9.10 -19.54 -6.26
N ASN A 313 9.27 -18.23 -6.11
CA ASN A 313 10.54 -17.56 -6.36
C ASN A 313 11.62 -17.94 -5.32
N GLU A 314 11.26 -18.05 -4.03
CA GLU A 314 12.15 -18.57 -2.99
C GLU A 314 12.62 -20.01 -3.29
N ALA A 315 11.70 -20.86 -3.75
CA ALA A 315 12.03 -22.24 -4.12
C ALA A 315 12.98 -22.29 -5.34
N ILE A 316 12.81 -21.39 -6.34
CA ILE A 316 13.77 -21.25 -7.45
C ILE A 316 15.16 -20.87 -6.90
N ALA A 317 15.23 -19.87 -6.03
CA ALA A 317 16.51 -19.42 -5.45
C ALA A 317 17.24 -20.52 -4.69
N LYS A 318 16.49 -21.48 -4.09
CA LYS A 318 17.02 -22.67 -3.43
C LYS A 318 17.25 -23.86 -4.37
N ASN A 319 17.04 -23.70 -5.68
CA ASN A 319 17.07 -24.77 -6.70
C ASN A 319 16.05 -25.91 -6.44
N GLU A 320 14.99 -25.65 -5.69
CA GLU A 320 13.91 -26.59 -5.40
C GLU A 320 12.81 -26.54 -6.49
N LEU A 321 13.19 -26.83 -7.74
CA LEU A 321 12.38 -26.60 -8.93
C LEU A 321 11.00 -27.28 -8.90
N ASN A 322 10.88 -28.45 -8.26
CA ASN A 322 9.59 -29.16 -8.15
C ASN A 322 8.64 -28.46 -7.16
N LYS A 323 9.16 -27.91 -6.05
CA LYS A 323 8.37 -27.07 -5.13
C LYS A 323 7.94 -25.78 -5.80
N ALA A 324 8.83 -25.15 -6.58
CA ALA A 324 8.50 -23.95 -7.35
C ALA A 324 7.35 -24.21 -8.33
N LEU A 325 7.39 -25.34 -9.08
CA LEU A 325 6.28 -25.75 -9.97
C LEU A 325 4.96 -25.89 -9.21
N HIS A 326 4.99 -26.51 -8.03
CA HIS A 326 3.80 -26.64 -7.19
C HIS A 326 3.22 -25.27 -6.83
N PHE A 327 4.03 -24.37 -6.27
CA PHE A 327 3.56 -23.05 -5.84
C PHE A 327 3.01 -22.20 -6.99
N PHE A 328 3.68 -22.15 -8.15
CA PHE A 328 3.18 -21.40 -9.29
C PHE A 328 1.89 -21.99 -9.89
N ASN A 329 1.73 -23.32 -9.87
CA ASN A 329 0.49 -23.95 -10.31
C ASN A 329 -0.67 -23.69 -9.34
N GLU A 330 -0.42 -23.70 -8.03
CA GLU A 330 -1.44 -23.32 -7.04
C GLU A 330 -1.81 -21.84 -7.17
N ALA A 331 -0.83 -20.94 -7.36
CA ALA A 331 -1.10 -19.53 -7.63
C ALA A 331 -2.03 -19.34 -8.84
N ARG A 332 -1.72 -20.06 -9.95
CA ARG A 332 -2.54 -20.05 -11.18
C ARG A 332 -3.95 -20.61 -10.98
N LYS A 333 -4.14 -21.58 -10.09
CA LYS A 333 -5.48 -22.11 -9.77
C LYS A 333 -6.33 -21.10 -9.00
N LEU A 334 -5.70 -20.31 -8.13
CA LEU A 334 -6.38 -19.26 -7.37
C LEU A 334 -6.72 -18.04 -8.25
N ASP A 335 -5.81 -17.71 -9.18
CA ASP A 335 -5.97 -16.61 -10.12
C ASP A 335 -5.38 -17.03 -11.48
N ASN A 336 -6.27 -17.32 -12.43
CA ASN A 336 -5.87 -17.82 -13.75
C ASN A 336 -5.35 -16.71 -14.68
N ASP A 337 -5.59 -15.45 -14.36
CA ASP A 337 -5.17 -14.29 -15.17
C ASP A 337 -3.86 -13.68 -14.64
N LEU A 338 -3.38 -14.13 -13.49
CA LEU A 338 -2.14 -13.65 -12.88
C LEU A 338 -0.92 -14.00 -13.74
N HIS A 339 -0.43 -13.03 -14.51
CA HIS A 339 0.71 -13.21 -15.43
C HIS A 339 1.99 -13.69 -14.75
N ASP A 340 2.22 -13.30 -13.48
CA ASP A 340 3.41 -13.72 -12.69
C ASP A 340 3.44 -15.22 -12.44
N SER A 341 2.29 -15.89 -12.33
CA SER A 341 2.21 -17.35 -12.20
C SER A 341 2.77 -18.05 -13.44
N TYR A 342 2.39 -17.56 -14.62
CA TYR A 342 2.89 -18.07 -15.90
C TYR A 342 4.36 -17.76 -16.11
N PHE A 343 4.80 -16.57 -15.72
CA PHE A 343 6.22 -16.21 -15.79
C PHE A 343 7.06 -17.06 -14.84
N GLY A 344 6.57 -17.35 -13.64
CA GLY A 344 7.20 -18.29 -12.71
C GLY A 344 7.36 -19.68 -13.29
N LEU A 345 6.29 -20.23 -13.92
CA LEU A 345 6.33 -21.50 -14.63
C LEU A 345 7.34 -21.49 -15.78
N ALA A 346 7.38 -20.40 -16.55
CA ALA A 346 8.36 -20.23 -17.63
C ALA A 346 9.81 -20.32 -17.11
N LYS A 347 10.12 -19.63 -16.01
CA LYS A 347 11.46 -19.70 -15.36
C LYS A 347 11.80 -21.13 -14.93
N VAL A 348 10.88 -21.82 -14.26
CA VAL A 348 11.14 -23.18 -13.80
C VAL A 348 11.39 -24.14 -14.96
N TYR A 349 10.59 -24.08 -16.04
CA TYR A 349 10.83 -24.94 -17.22
C TYR A 349 12.12 -24.58 -17.94
N TYR A 350 12.53 -23.32 -17.95
CA TYR A 350 13.83 -22.91 -18.46
C TYR A 350 14.98 -23.57 -17.67
N TYR A 351 14.96 -23.49 -16.32
CA TYR A 351 15.96 -24.13 -15.47
C TYR A 351 15.96 -25.66 -15.57
N LYS A 352 14.83 -26.26 -15.93
CA LYS A 352 14.71 -27.71 -16.21
C LYS A 352 15.17 -28.09 -17.64
N GLY A 353 15.62 -27.14 -18.46
CA GLY A 353 16.02 -27.37 -19.85
C GLY A 353 14.86 -27.59 -20.83
N ASN A 354 13.61 -27.45 -20.40
CA ASN A 354 12.45 -27.62 -21.28
C ASN A 354 12.07 -26.29 -21.93
N LEU A 355 12.82 -25.92 -22.96
CA LEU A 355 12.68 -24.63 -23.65
C LEU A 355 11.29 -24.46 -24.30
N ALA A 356 10.72 -25.50 -24.86
CA ALA A 356 9.39 -25.45 -25.50
C ALA A 356 8.28 -25.09 -24.49
N ARG A 357 8.29 -25.70 -23.30
CA ARG A 357 7.34 -25.35 -22.23
C ARG A 357 7.63 -23.96 -21.68
N ALA A 358 8.88 -23.59 -21.50
CA ALA A 358 9.27 -22.27 -21.05
C ALA A 358 8.74 -21.16 -21.97
N GLU A 359 8.92 -21.30 -23.29
CA GLU A 359 8.40 -20.38 -24.29
C GLU A 359 6.87 -20.30 -24.26
N ARG A 360 6.17 -21.45 -24.18
CA ARG A 360 4.71 -21.51 -24.09
C ARG A 360 4.19 -20.69 -22.89
N TYR A 361 4.77 -20.92 -21.71
CA TYR A 361 4.36 -20.21 -20.50
C TYR A 361 4.72 -18.72 -20.54
N LEU A 362 5.84 -18.35 -21.17
CA LEU A 362 6.21 -16.96 -21.36
C LEU A 362 5.24 -16.22 -22.31
N LYS A 363 4.72 -16.90 -23.33
CA LYS A 363 3.66 -16.36 -24.20
C LYS A 363 2.35 -16.16 -23.42
N LEU A 364 2.01 -17.06 -22.48
CA LEU A 364 0.85 -16.89 -21.61
C LEU A 364 1.04 -15.74 -20.63
N ALA A 365 2.24 -15.56 -20.07
CA ALA A 365 2.56 -14.42 -19.25
C ALA A 365 2.39 -13.09 -20.03
N LEU A 366 2.89 -13.03 -21.26
CA LEU A 366 2.72 -11.86 -22.13
C LEU A 366 1.25 -11.56 -22.43
N LYS A 367 0.46 -12.60 -22.71
CA LYS A 367 -0.98 -12.46 -23.02
C LYS A 367 -1.74 -11.85 -21.84
N ASN A 368 -1.44 -12.28 -20.62
CA ASN A 368 -2.13 -11.84 -19.40
C ASN A 368 -1.49 -10.60 -18.74
N ALA A 369 -0.36 -10.11 -19.25
CA ALA A 369 0.25 -8.89 -18.74
C ALA A 369 -0.58 -7.66 -19.15
N GLU A 370 -0.92 -6.84 -18.19
CA GLU A 370 -1.67 -5.60 -18.42
C GLU A 370 -0.71 -4.42 -18.70
N PHE A 371 0.37 -4.32 -17.91
CA PHE A 371 1.31 -3.22 -17.99
C PHE A 371 2.29 -3.32 -19.15
N THR A 372 2.57 -2.17 -19.77
CA THR A 372 3.52 -2.06 -20.87
C THR A 372 4.92 -2.53 -20.48
N HIS A 373 5.38 -2.27 -19.23
CA HIS A 373 6.71 -2.69 -18.79
C HIS A 373 6.82 -4.22 -18.66
N ASP A 374 5.78 -4.91 -18.22
CA ASP A 374 5.73 -6.37 -18.15
C ASP A 374 5.69 -6.97 -19.55
N LYS A 375 4.87 -6.40 -20.44
CA LYS A 375 4.83 -6.80 -21.85
C LYS A 375 6.20 -6.70 -22.48
N ARG A 376 6.87 -5.55 -22.38
CA ARG A 376 8.24 -5.36 -22.90
C ARG A 376 9.23 -6.34 -22.29
N ARG A 377 9.14 -6.60 -20.98
CA ARG A 377 9.98 -7.59 -20.28
C ARG A 377 9.81 -9.00 -20.87
N TYR A 378 8.56 -9.42 -21.10
CA TYR A 378 8.28 -10.75 -21.65
C TYR A 378 8.61 -10.85 -23.14
N GLU A 379 8.35 -9.83 -23.92
CA GLU A 379 8.75 -9.73 -25.34
C GLU A 379 10.27 -9.84 -25.51
N GLY A 380 11.04 -9.08 -24.72
CA GLY A 380 12.49 -9.16 -24.74
C GLY A 380 13.01 -10.57 -24.43
N LYS A 381 12.38 -11.27 -23.47
CA LYS A 381 12.73 -12.66 -23.16
C LYS A 381 12.34 -13.63 -24.29
N LEU A 382 11.20 -13.45 -24.94
CA LEU A 382 10.80 -14.27 -26.10
C LEU A 382 11.76 -14.12 -27.29
N VAL A 383 12.26 -12.90 -27.53
CA VAL A 383 13.31 -12.67 -28.56
C VAL A 383 14.58 -13.45 -28.21
N ALA A 384 15.03 -13.39 -26.94
CA ALA A 384 16.20 -14.16 -26.49
C ALA A 384 16.01 -15.67 -26.64
N PHE A 385 14.82 -16.19 -26.37
CA PHE A 385 14.49 -17.63 -26.58
C PHE A 385 14.59 -18.06 -28.04
N LYS A 386 14.08 -17.26 -28.98
CA LYS A 386 14.20 -17.55 -30.42
C LYS A 386 15.66 -17.61 -30.86
N TYR A 387 16.50 -16.75 -30.32
CA TYR A 387 17.94 -16.75 -30.62
C TYR A 387 18.65 -18.00 -30.07
N LEU A 388 18.26 -18.49 -28.89
CA LEU A 388 18.79 -19.73 -28.31
C LEU A 388 18.32 -20.98 -29.04
N ALA A 389 17.11 -20.98 -29.60
CA ALA A 389 16.55 -22.10 -30.35
C ALA A 389 17.07 -22.22 -31.79
N SER A 390 17.72 -21.17 -32.31
CA SER A 390 18.32 -21.14 -33.67
C SER A 390 19.80 -21.55 -33.68
N ARG A 391 20.37 -21.86 -32.54
CA ARG A 391 21.73 -22.43 -32.36
C ARG A 391 21.66 -23.93 -32.05
#